data_185cf786be27e3d0382eb7e3fa950862
#
_entry.id   185cf786be27e3d0382eb7e3fa950862
#
_cell.length_a   1.000
_cell.length_b   1.000
_cell.length_c   1.000
_cell.angle_alpha   90.00
_cell.angle_beta   90.00
_cell.angle_gamma   90.00
#
_symmetry.space_group_name_H-M   'P 1'
#
loop_
_entity.id
_entity.type
_entity.pdbx_description
1 polymer ?
#
loop_
_entity_poly.entity_id
_entity_poly.type
_entity_poly.pdbx_seq_one_letter_code
_entity_poly.pdbx_strand_id
1 'polypeptide(L)'
;MDSITKDQHAKMENDFFSSKHEWTWDEKLSTSSIKLSDNNLNVTFHPVYSTGTAVVKGNKSLEKGRHHYWEISMITHIYGTDVMVGVGTANAELHNASERFCALLGQDRESWGFSYKGYLQHDGKTCKYGTTFGQDDLVGIHLDTWTGTLQFFINRKPLGVAFTKLNNIILYPLISSTMAQCVMKLTYSCSISVSLQTTCLTVLSPWQKAYLSKKFPGLRYLIQNIFADILQKSIDYDNEENNVEFPAQYIILDDFDYALVGFGIKKKK
;
A
#
# COMPACT_ATOMS: atom_id res chain seq x y z
N MET A 1 -16.63 37.93 -5.80
CA MET A 1 -16.19 36.60 -6.28
C MET A 1 -14.74 36.43 -5.81
N ASP A 2 -14.59 35.82 -4.65
CA ASP A 2 -13.32 35.78 -3.96
C ASP A 2 -12.45 34.65 -4.56
N SER A 3 -11.29 35.07 -5.04
CA SER A 3 -10.28 34.13 -5.57
C SER A 3 -9.67 33.34 -4.39
N ILE A 4 -10.05 32.08 -4.27
CA ILE A 4 -9.40 31.13 -3.35
C ILE A 4 -7.92 31.06 -3.75
N THR A 5 -7.03 31.40 -2.83
CA THR A 5 -5.58 31.40 -3.08
C THR A 5 -5.05 29.98 -3.26
N LYS A 6 -3.96 29.82 -4.04
CA LYS A 6 -3.32 28.50 -4.27
C LYS A 6 -2.96 27.78 -2.96
N ASP A 7 -2.62 28.54 -1.92
CA ASP A 7 -2.29 28.00 -0.59
C ASP A 7 -3.52 27.46 0.14
N GLN A 8 -4.71 28.02 -0.09
CA GLN A 8 -5.96 27.48 0.47
C GLN A 8 -6.38 26.20 -0.23
N HIS A 9 -6.17 26.09 -1.56
CA HIS A 9 -6.38 24.85 -2.29
C HIS A 9 -5.43 23.74 -1.84
N ALA A 10 -4.13 24.02 -1.71
CA ALA A 10 -3.15 23.06 -1.23
C ALA A 10 -3.41 22.62 0.22
N LYS A 11 -3.93 23.52 1.06
CA LYS A 11 -4.31 23.22 2.44
C LYS A 11 -5.58 22.37 2.50
N MET A 12 -6.59 22.67 1.67
CA MET A 12 -7.81 21.85 1.56
C MET A 12 -7.53 20.47 0.97
N GLU A 13 -6.61 20.35 -0.01
CA GLU A 13 -6.16 19.05 -0.54
C GLU A 13 -5.41 18.24 0.52
N ASN A 14 -4.49 18.84 1.27
CA ASN A 14 -3.82 18.19 2.39
C ASN A 14 -4.79 17.78 3.51
N ASP A 15 -5.77 18.62 3.85
CA ASP A 15 -6.77 18.28 4.87
C ASP A 15 -7.74 17.18 4.39
N PHE A 16 -8.03 17.10 3.09
CA PHE A 16 -8.85 16.03 2.52
C PHE A 16 -8.13 14.67 2.52
N PHE A 17 -6.80 14.66 2.38
CA PHE A 17 -5.96 13.46 2.50
C PHE A 17 -5.58 13.12 3.95
N SER A 18 -5.70 14.07 4.89
CA SER A 18 -5.09 13.97 6.22
C SER A 18 -5.90 13.25 7.29
N SER A 19 -7.12 12.76 7.02
CA SER A 19 -7.96 12.20 8.08
C SER A 19 -8.84 10.99 7.74
N LYS A 20 -8.61 10.31 6.63
CA LYS A 20 -9.46 9.17 6.29
C LYS A 20 -8.81 7.86 6.73
N HIS A 21 -9.21 7.36 7.90
CA HIS A 21 -8.89 6.02 8.34
C HIS A 21 -10.14 5.14 8.22
N GLU A 22 -10.09 4.08 7.43
CA GLU A 22 -11.19 3.14 7.29
C GLU A 22 -11.25 2.13 8.44
N TRP A 23 -10.12 1.92 9.11
CA TRP A 23 -9.98 1.04 10.26
C TRP A 23 -8.92 1.59 11.21
N THR A 24 -8.90 1.06 12.43
CA THR A 24 -7.91 1.36 13.47
C THR A 24 -7.38 0.06 14.06
N TRP A 25 -6.37 0.13 14.92
CA TRP A 25 -5.90 -1.04 15.63
C TRP A 25 -6.94 -1.55 16.63
N ASP A 26 -7.05 -2.88 16.75
CA ASP A 26 -8.05 -3.53 17.62
C ASP A 26 -7.66 -3.39 19.09
N GLU A 27 -8.45 -2.63 19.83
CA GLU A 27 -8.25 -2.38 21.24
C GLU A 27 -8.33 -3.66 22.11
N LYS A 28 -9.07 -4.67 21.65
CA LYS A 28 -9.21 -5.95 22.35
C LYS A 28 -7.90 -6.72 22.47
N LEU A 29 -6.92 -6.39 21.64
CA LEU A 29 -5.56 -6.97 21.66
C LEU A 29 -4.60 -6.14 22.51
N SER A 30 -5.07 -5.08 23.16
CA SER A 30 -4.25 -4.31 24.10
C SER A 30 -3.88 -5.19 25.30
N THR A 31 -2.58 -5.32 25.52
CA THR A 31 -1.99 -6.12 26.63
C THR A 31 -0.94 -5.27 27.35
N SER A 32 -0.28 -5.81 28.35
CA SER A 32 0.87 -5.13 28.98
C SER A 32 2.00 -4.84 27.98
N SER A 33 2.08 -5.61 26.87
CA SER A 33 3.07 -5.45 25.80
C SER A 33 2.62 -4.50 24.68
N ILE A 34 1.37 -4.01 24.70
CA ILE A 34 0.81 -3.15 23.65
C ILE A 34 0.03 -2.01 24.28
N LYS A 35 0.41 -0.77 23.95
CA LYS A 35 -0.32 0.44 24.31
C LYS A 35 -0.81 1.15 23.05
N LEU A 36 -2.12 1.35 22.95
CA LEU A 36 -2.74 2.13 21.89
C LEU A 36 -2.94 3.58 22.33
N SER A 37 -2.82 4.51 21.40
CA SER A 37 -3.04 5.94 21.60
C SER A 37 -3.47 6.63 20.29
N ASP A 38 -3.81 7.91 20.34
CA ASP A 38 -4.23 8.69 19.16
C ASP A 38 -5.42 8.01 18.45
N ASN A 39 -6.52 7.78 19.18
CA ASN A 39 -7.70 7.08 18.66
C ASN A 39 -7.39 5.69 18.06
N ASN A 40 -6.49 4.95 18.70
CA ASN A 40 -6.01 3.63 18.26
C ASN A 40 -5.29 3.64 16.89
N LEU A 41 -4.69 4.78 16.54
CA LEU A 41 -3.84 4.89 15.34
C LEU A 41 -2.37 4.62 15.66
N ASN A 42 -1.91 4.97 16.87
CA ASN A 42 -0.55 4.72 17.33
C ASN A 42 -0.48 3.45 18.16
N VAL A 43 0.53 2.63 17.88
CA VAL A 43 0.86 1.43 18.65
C VAL A 43 2.23 1.64 19.27
N THR A 44 2.32 1.54 20.60
CA THR A 44 3.59 1.42 21.31
C THR A 44 3.75 -0.03 21.76
N PHE A 45 4.69 -0.73 21.18
CA PHE A 45 5.07 -2.08 21.56
C PHE A 45 6.00 -2.04 22.77
N HIS A 46 5.77 -2.93 23.71
CA HIS A 46 6.60 -3.11 24.90
C HIS A 46 6.91 -1.78 25.61
N PRO A 47 5.91 -1.09 26.22
CA PRO A 47 6.10 0.27 26.73
C PRO A 47 7.18 0.42 27.79
N VAL A 48 7.52 -0.66 28.50
CA VAL A 48 8.53 -0.66 29.56
C VAL A 48 9.76 -1.49 29.13
N TYR A 49 9.58 -2.79 28.96
CA TYR A 49 10.62 -3.73 28.50
C TYR A 49 10.02 -4.82 27.65
N SER A 50 10.82 -5.41 26.79
CA SER A 50 10.38 -6.48 25.90
C SER A 50 10.65 -7.85 26.51
N THR A 51 9.63 -8.71 26.51
CA THR A 51 9.72 -10.12 26.93
C THR A 51 9.63 -11.09 25.76
N GLY A 52 9.36 -10.61 24.55
CA GLY A 52 9.17 -11.45 23.40
C GLY A 52 8.65 -10.65 22.20
N THR A 53 7.82 -11.26 21.37
CA THR A 53 7.20 -10.63 20.20
C THR A 53 5.77 -10.25 20.51
N ALA A 54 5.43 -8.99 20.34
CA ALA A 54 4.06 -8.51 20.40
C ALA A 54 3.51 -8.25 19.00
N VAL A 55 2.20 -8.43 18.83
CA VAL A 55 1.50 -8.24 17.54
C VAL A 55 0.17 -7.55 17.78
N VAL A 56 -0.20 -6.68 16.85
CA VAL A 56 -1.51 -6.04 16.84
C VAL A 56 -2.18 -6.21 15.48
N LYS A 57 -3.50 -6.31 15.50
CA LYS A 57 -4.36 -6.50 14.33
C LYS A 57 -5.28 -5.31 14.14
N GLY A 58 -5.62 -5.01 12.89
CA GLY A 58 -6.69 -4.07 12.57
C GLY A 58 -8.06 -4.56 13.06
N ASN A 59 -8.90 -3.64 13.47
CA ASN A 59 -10.23 -3.93 14.03
C ASN A 59 -11.28 -4.36 12.99
N LYS A 60 -10.95 -4.25 11.69
CA LYS A 60 -11.81 -4.66 10.57
C LYS A 60 -11.07 -5.56 9.60
N SER A 61 -11.81 -6.51 9.03
CA SER A 61 -11.30 -7.31 7.91
C SER A 61 -11.28 -6.48 6.63
N LEU A 62 -10.34 -6.83 5.75
CA LEU A 62 -10.21 -6.26 4.43
C LEU A 62 -11.24 -6.90 3.49
N GLU A 63 -12.18 -6.10 2.98
CA GLU A 63 -13.29 -6.57 2.16
C GLU A 63 -12.81 -7.15 0.82
N LYS A 64 -13.53 -8.17 0.33
CA LYS A 64 -13.25 -8.78 -0.98
C LYS A 64 -13.65 -7.87 -2.14
N GLY A 65 -12.98 -8.04 -3.28
CA GLY A 65 -13.28 -7.29 -4.51
C GLY A 65 -12.88 -5.82 -4.44
N ARG A 66 -11.89 -5.50 -3.64
CA ARG A 66 -11.39 -4.13 -3.44
C ARG A 66 -9.87 -4.07 -3.51
N HIS A 67 -9.36 -2.92 -3.85
CA HIS A 67 -7.99 -2.53 -3.58
C HIS A 67 -7.96 -1.84 -2.21
N HIS A 68 -7.14 -2.34 -1.30
CA HIS A 68 -6.88 -1.73 -0.01
C HIS A 68 -5.47 -1.18 0.01
N TYR A 69 -5.33 0.03 0.53
CA TYR A 69 -4.01 0.65 0.72
C TYR A 69 -3.95 1.31 2.09
N TRP A 70 -2.86 1.09 2.80
CA TRP A 70 -2.60 1.78 4.05
C TRP A 70 -1.11 2.06 4.23
N GLU A 71 -0.81 3.06 5.05
CA GLU A 71 0.54 3.52 5.34
C GLU A 71 0.82 3.49 6.83
N ILE A 72 1.99 2.95 7.19
CA ILE A 72 2.46 2.86 8.57
C ILE A 72 3.78 3.61 8.66
N SER A 73 3.84 4.63 9.51
CA SER A 73 5.06 5.38 9.80
C SER A 73 5.81 4.76 10.96
N MET A 74 7.12 4.58 10.79
CA MET A 74 8.06 4.11 11.81
C MET A 74 8.56 5.30 12.62
N ILE A 75 7.97 5.54 13.79
CA ILE A 75 8.25 6.76 14.58
C ILE A 75 9.58 6.66 15.34
N THR A 76 9.92 5.46 15.82
CA THR A 76 11.13 5.24 16.61
C THR A 76 12.22 4.53 15.82
N HIS A 77 13.47 4.67 16.26
CA HIS A 77 14.57 3.88 15.72
C HIS A 77 14.27 2.38 15.87
N ILE A 78 14.50 1.61 14.81
CA ILE A 78 14.16 0.18 14.75
C ILE A 78 15.42 -0.68 14.99
N TYR A 79 15.29 -1.64 15.91
CA TYR A 79 16.33 -2.63 16.21
C TYR A 79 15.71 -3.93 16.75
N GLY A 80 16.55 -4.88 17.11
CA GLY A 80 16.12 -6.12 17.74
C GLY A 80 15.96 -7.30 16.77
N THR A 81 15.24 -8.32 17.22
CA THR A 81 15.11 -9.55 16.44
C THR A 81 14.30 -9.31 15.18
N ASP A 82 13.10 -8.72 15.30
CA ASP A 82 12.33 -8.32 14.11
C ASP A 82 11.27 -7.26 14.43
N VAL A 83 10.95 -6.49 13.40
CA VAL A 83 9.82 -5.57 13.30
C VAL A 83 9.18 -5.80 11.94
N MET A 84 7.90 -6.14 11.92
CA MET A 84 7.25 -6.59 10.69
C MET A 84 5.91 -5.89 10.47
N VAL A 85 5.58 -5.74 9.19
CA VAL A 85 4.27 -5.31 8.72
C VAL A 85 3.70 -6.39 7.80
N GLY A 86 2.37 -6.52 7.72
CA GLY A 86 1.79 -7.52 6.85
C GLY A 86 0.30 -7.71 7.02
N VAL A 87 -0.17 -8.90 6.68
CA VAL A 87 -1.56 -9.31 6.80
C VAL A 87 -1.67 -10.73 7.38
N GLY A 88 -2.82 -11.06 7.93
CA GLY A 88 -3.11 -12.41 8.38
C GLY A 88 -4.59 -12.68 8.49
N THR A 89 -4.94 -13.96 8.61
CA THR A 89 -6.33 -14.38 8.85
C THR A 89 -6.70 -14.24 10.33
N ALA A 90 -7.95 -14.49 10.65
CA ALA A 90 -8.40 -14.55 12.04
C ALA A 90 -7.77 -15.71 12.84
N ASN A 91 -7.24 -16.73 12.14
CA ASN A 91 -6.67 -17.95 12.73
C ASN A 91 -5.15 -17.85 12.91
N ALA A 92 -4.50 -16.75 12.49
CA ALA A 92 -3.06 -16.57 12.68
C ALA A 92 -2.68 -16.73 14.16
N GLU A 93 -1.64 -17.52 14.43
CA GLU A 93 -1.17 -17.81 15.79
C GLU A 93 -0.43 -16.63 16.41
N LEU A 94 -1.19 -15.59 16.78
CA LEU A 94 -0.62 -14.34 17.26
C LEU A 94 -0.24 -14.37 18.76
N HIS A 95 -0.78 -15.33 19.52
CA HIS A 95 -0.65 -15.35 20.99
C HIS A 95 0.55 -16.15 21.51
N ASN A 96 1.11 -17.06 20.72
CA ASN A 96 2.16 -17.97 21.18
C ASN A 96 3.58 -17.35 21.20
N ALA A 97 3.71 -16.06 20.90
CA ALA A 97 5.02 -15.42 20.75
C ALA A 97 5.38 -14.45 21.88
N SER A 98 4.51 -14.24 22.88
CA SER A 98 4.72 -13.27 23.97
C SER A 98 5.97 -13.53 24.81
N GLU A 99 6.52 -14.75 24.78
CA GLU A 99 7.75 -15.14 25.50
C GLU A 99 8.91 -15.50 24.55
N ARG A 100 8.74 -15.30 23.24
CA ARG A 100 9.75 -15.64 22.23
C ARG A 100 10.09 -14.45 21.37
N PHE A 101 11.36 -14.17 21.20
CA PHE A 101 11.86 -13.19 20.23
C PHE A 101 11.99 -13.84 18.85
N CYS A 102 11.03 -13.61 17.98
CA CYS A 102 11.02 -14.19 16.63
C CYS A 102 10.42 -13.23 15.58
N ALA A 103 10.73 -13.48 14.32
CA ALA A 103 9.98 -12.94 13.19
C ALA A 103 8.62 -13.66 13.17
N LEU A 104 7.56 -12.98 13.61
CA LEU A 104 6.28 -13.64 13.88
C LEU A 104 5.40 -13.73 12.64
N LEU A 105 5.25 -12.62 11.89
CA LEU A 105 4.34 -12.61 10.74
C LEU A 105 4.88 -13.51 9.62
N GLY A 106 4.09 -14.50 9.23
CA GLY A 106 4.47 -15.50 8.24
C GLY A 106 5.22 -16.70 8.82
N GLN A 107 5.28 -16.88 10.15
CA GLN A 107 5.81 -18.10 10.76
C GLN A 107 4.87 -19.28 10.51
N ASP A 108 3.58 -19.02 10.39
CA ASP A 108 2.53 -19.97 10.04
C ASP A 108 2.02 -19.73 8.59
N ARG A 109 1.00 -20.50 8.19
CA ARG A 109 0.30 -20.38 6.91
C ARG A 109 -0.80 -19.33 6.91
N GLU A 110 -1.08 -18.76 8.05
CA GLU A 110 -2.20 -17.86 8.27
C GLU A 110 -1.78 -16.40 8.25
N SER A 111 -0.48 -16.13 8.07
CA SER A 111 0.06 -14.78 8.02
C SER A 111 1.14 -14.60 6.95
N TRP A 112 1.30 -13.36 6.48
CA TRP A 112 2.25 -12.93 5.46
C TRP A 112 2.93 -11.65 5.94
N GLY A 113 4.24 -11.70 6.11
CA GLY A 113 5.00 -10.60 6.72
C GLY A 113 6.13 -10.08 5.87
N PHE A 114 6.39 -8.77 6.00
CA PHE A 114 7.55 -8.07 5.51
C PHE A 114 8.35 -7.52 6.68
N SER A 115 9.58 -7.98 6.82
CA SER A 115 10.53 -7.62 7.88
C SER A 115 11.24 -6.33 7.57
N TYR A 116 11.56 -5.53 8.62
CA TYR A 116 12.41 -4.34 8.50
C TYR A 116 13.79 -4.64 7.90
N LYS A 117 14.22 -5.90 7.92
CA LYS A 117 15.48 -6.37 7.33
C LYS A 117 15.41 -6.59 5.81
N GLY A 118 14.25 -6.34 5.19
CA GLY A 118 14.06 -6.49 3.74
C GLY A 118 13.68 -7.91 3.28
N TYR A 119 13.19 -8.77 4.19
CA TYR A 119 12.79 -10.13 3.89
C TYR A 119 11.26 -10.28 3.97
N LEU A 120 10.71 -11.10 3.08
CA LEU A 120 9.36 -11.65 3.22
C LEU A 120 9.41 -12.93 4.02
N GLN A 121 8.31 -13.21 4.75
CA GLN A 121 8.13 -14.48 5.47
C GLN A 121 6.71 -14.99 5.29
N HIS A 122 6.57 -16.30 4.99
CA HIS A 122 5.31 -17.03 4.95
C HIS A 122 5.57 -18.53 5.07
N ASP A 123 4.71 -19.28 5.80
CA ASP A 123 4.83 -20.73 6.06
C ASP A 123 6.23 -21.10 6.59
N GLY A 124 6.78 -20.28 7.48
CA GLY A 124 8.14 -20.47 8.04
C GLY A 124 9.28 -20.25 7.04
N LYS A 125 9.00 -19.87 5.80
CA LYS A 125 9.99 -19.62 4.75
C LYS A 125 10.25 -18.14 4.61
N THR A 126 11.52 -17.78 4.44
CA THR A 126 11.95 -16.40 4.24
C THR A 126 12.61 -16.24 2.87
N CYS A 127 12.40 -15.11 2.22
CA CYS A 127 13.12 -14.75 1.00
C CYS A 127 13.46 -13.25 1.00
N LYS A 128 14.57 -12.87 0.37
CA LYS A 128 14.92 -11.48 0.17
C LYS A 128 13.97 -10.84 -0.83
N TYR A 129 13.47 -9.65 -0.50
CA TYR A 129 12.46 -8.99 -1.33
C TYR A 129 12.80 -7.53 -1.64
N GLY A 130 13.11 -6.72 -0.63
CA GLY A 130 13.30 -5.30 -0.82
C GLY A 130 14.44 -4.73 0.01
N THR A 131 14.46 -3.41 0.11
CA THR A 131 15.36 -2.68 1.00
C THR A 131 14.90 -2.78 2.46
N THR A 132 15.80 -2.52 3.38
CA THR A 132 15.47 -2.34 4.80
C THR A 132 14.67 -1.06 4.99
N PHE A 133 13.86 -1.01 6.07
CA PHE A 133 13.22 0.21 6.52
C PHE A 133 13.57 0.49 7.98
N GLY A 134 13.52 1.76 8.37
CA GLY A 134 13.95 2.21 9.68
C GLY A 134 13.12 3.37 10.19
N GLN A 135 13.66 4.12 11.15
CA GLN A 135 13.03 5.31 11.69
C GLN A 135 12.72 6.32 10.58
N ASP A 136 11.58 7.00 10.71
CA ASP A 136 11.05 8.00 9.79
C ASP A 136 10.63 7.45 8.41
N ASP A 137 10.80 6.15 8.14
CA ASP A 137 10.30 5.54 6.93
C ASP A 137 8.77 5.34 6.99
N LEU A 138 8.16 5.50 5.84
CA LEU A 138 6.75 5.24 5.59
C LEU A 138 6.60 3.93 4.82
N VAL A 139 6.06 2.92 5.48
CA VAL A 139 5.79 1.62 4.84
C VAL A 139 4.36 1.58 4.36
N GLY A 140 4.17 1.54 3.04
CA GLY A 140 2.88 1.38 2.39
C GLY A 140 2.60 -0.10 2.10
N ILE A 141 1.35 -0.50 2.23
CA ILE A 141 0.88 -1.85 1.93
C ILE A 141 -0.33 -1.76 1.00
N HIS A 142 -0.25 -2.44 -0.13
CA HIS A 142 -1.35 -2.55 -1.09
C HIS A 142 -1.78 -4.01 -1.21
N LEU A 143 -3.03 -4.28 -0.88
CA LEU A 143 -3.68 -5.57 -1.09
C LEU A 143 -4.77 -5.44 -2.14
N ASP A 144 -4.62 -6.15 -3.23
CA ASP A 144 -5.68 -6.36 -4.21
C ASP A 144 -6.37 -7.69 -3.91
N THR A 145 -7.55 -7.62 -3.33
CA THR A 145 -8.33 -8.82 -2.96
C THR A 145 -9.04 -9.47 -4.15
N TRP A 146 -9.06 -8.83 -5.32
CA TRP A 146 -9.59 -9.39 -6.56
C TRP A 146 -8.57 -10.33 -7.22
N THR A 147 -7.37 -9.85 -7.48
CA THR A 147 -6.29 -10.66 -8.07
C THR A 147 -5.55 -11.50 -7.02
N GLY A 148 -5.71 -11.16 -5.74
CA GLY A 148 -5.06 -11.84 -4.63
C GLY A 148 -3.58 -11.50 -4.52
N THR A 149 -3.19 -10.25 -4.80
CA THR A 149 -1.79 -9.81 -4.72
C THR A 149 -1.56 -8.84 -3.56
N LEU A 150 -0.44 -9.02 -2.88
CA LEU A 150 0.05 -8.14 -1.82
C LEU A 150 1.39 -7.54 -2.24
N GLN A 151 1.51 -6.23 -2.11
CA GLN A 151 2.69 -5.46 -2.48
C GLN A 151 3.04 -4.48 -1.37
N PHE A 152 4.36 -4.26 -1.15
CA PHE A 152 4.86 -3.27 -0.20
C PHE A 152 5.55 -2.11 -0.89
N PHE A 153 5.56 -0.98 -0.18
CA PHE A 153 6.17 0.28 -0.60
C PHE A 153 7.02 0.81 0.54
N ILE A 154 8.15 1.44 0.22
CA ILE A 154 8.90 2.25 1.18
C ILE A 154 8.96 3.68 0.64
N ASN A 155 8.49 4.63 1.46
CA ASN A 155 8.40 6.04 1.10
C ASN A 155 7.67 6.23 -0.26
N ARG A 156 6.57 5.47 -0.43
CA ARG A 156 5.71 5.43 -1.63
C ARG A 156 6.39 4.90 -2.90
N LYS A 157 7.59 4.32 -2.78
CA LYS A 157 8.25 3.61 -3.89
C LYS A 157 7.88 2.14 -3.85
N PRO A 158 7.34 1.57 -4.93
CA PRO A 158 6.93 0.17 -4.98
C PRO A 158 8.14 -0.77 -4.93
N LEU A 159 8.01 -1.86 -4.20
CA LEU A 159 9.00 -2.94 -4.15
C LEU A 159 8.64 -4.14 -5.04
N GLY A 160 7.49 -4.06 -5.73
CA GLY A 160 6.95 -5.15 -6.54
C GLY A 160 5.99 -6.07 -5.79
N VAL A 161 5.47 -7.10 -6.46
CA VAL A 161 4.53 -8.05 -5.86
C VAL A 161 5.28 -8.96 -4.90
N ALA A 162 4.84 -8.96 -3.63
CA ALA A 162 5.41 -9.77 -2.56
C ALA A 162 4.77 -11.17 -2.50
N PHE A 163 3.44 -11.21 -2.46
CA PHE A 163 2.68 -12.45 -2.33
C PHE A 163 1.53 -12.47 -3.32
N THR A 164 1.15 -13.68 -3.73
CA THR A 164 0.04 -13.95 -4.64
C THR A 164 -0.91 -14.99 -4.04
N LYS A 165 -2.05 -15.22 -4.70
CA LYS A 165 -3.06 -16.22 -4.29
C LYS A 165 -3.76 -15.89 -2.97
N LEU A 166 -3.88 -14.61 -2.62
CA LEU A 166 -4.60 -14.14 -1.45
C LEU A 166 -6.09 -13.85 -1.73
N ASN A 167 -6.55 -14.13 -2.95
CA ASN A 167 -7.95 -14.02 -3.29
C ASN A 167 -8.79 -15.04 -2.48
N ASN A 168 -10.00 -14.64 -2.10
CA ASN A 168 -10.93 -15.46 -1.30
C ASN A 168 -10.54 -15.71 0.17
N ILE A 169 -9.46 -15.14 0.66
CA ILE A 169 -9.06 -15.19 2.07
C ILE A 169 -9.54 -13.92 2.77
N ILE A 170 -10.09 -14.08 3.99
CA ILE A 170 -10.44 -12.92 4.83
C ILE A 170 -9.19 -12.52 5.60
N LEU A 171 -8.67 -11.35 5.30
CA LEU A 171 -7.42 -10.84 5.85
C LEU A 171 -7.64 -9.61 6.74
N TYR A 172 -6.73 -9.43 7.67
CA TYR A 172 -6.63 -8.28 8.55
C TYR A 172 -5.24 -7.67 8.44
N PRO A 173 -5.09 -6.35 8.55
CA PRO A 173 -3.77 -5.72 8.70
C PRO A 173 -3.10 -6.19 10.00
N LEU A 174 -1.81 -6.49 9.93
CA LEU A 174 -1.00 -6.90 11.07
C LEU A 174 0.30 -6.11 11.14
N ILE A 175 0.74 -5.80 12.36
CA ILE A 175 2.10 -5.36 12.65
C ILE A 175 2.63 -6.07 13.88
N SER A 176 3.93 -6.35 13.93
CA SER A 176 4.58 -6.98 15.08
C SER A 176 5.93 -6.36 15.38
N SER A 177 6.34 -6.44 16.64
CA SER A 177 7.65 -5.98 17.09
C SER A 177 8.17 -6.79 18.27
N THR A 178 9.48 -7.04 18.26
CA THR A 178 10.23 -7.55 19.41
C THR A 178 10.90 -6.45 20.23
N MET A 179 10.84 -5.22 19.74
CA MET A 179 11.58 -4.10 20.27
C MET A 179 10.80 -3.39 21.39
N ALA A 180 11.48 -3.07 22.50
CA ALA A 180 10.92 -2.23 23.55
C ALA A 180 10.74 -0.78 23.05
N GLN A 181 9.62 -0.16 23.45
CA GLN A 181 9.26 1.21 23.08
C GLN A 181 9.20 1.49 21.56
N CYS A 182 8.95 0.45 20.76
CA CYS A 182 8.72 0.62 19.33
C CYS A 182 7.37 1.30 19.09
N VAL A 183 7.38 2.43 18.41
CA VAL A 183 6.18 3.19 18.06
C VAL A 183 5.95 3.16 16.56
N MET A 184 4.78 2.63 16.16
CA MET A 184 4.30 2.63 14.79
C MET A 184 2.97 3.36 14.70
N LYS A 185 2.78 4.18 13.68
CA LYS A 185 1.58 4.97 13.47
C LYS A 185 0.91 4.61 12.15
N LEU A 186 -0.38 4.26 12.21
CA LEU A 186 -1.22 4.21 11.02
C LEU A 186 -1.51 5.65 10.58
N THR A 187 -0.92 6.08 9.47
CA THR A 187 -1.04 7.46 8.95
C THR A 187 -2.14 7.60 7.93
N TYR A 188 -2.45 6.53 7.21
CA TYR A 188 -3.47 6.54 6.17
C TYR A 188 -4.07 5.14 5.98
N SER A 189 -5.37 5.04 5.69
CA SER A 189 -5.97 3.80 5.20
C SER A 189 -7.19 4.10 4.33
N CYS A 190 -7.25 3.46 3.17
CA CYS A 190 -8.37 3.61 2.24
C CYS A 190 -8.60 2.34 1.44
N SER A 191 -9.78 2.21 0.86
CA SER A 191 -10.09 1.18 -0.11
C SER A 191 -10.98 1.70 -1.24
N ILE A 192 -10.81 1.11 -2.42
CA ILE A 192 -11.67 1.37 -3.57
C ILE A 192 -12.15 0.04 -4.16
N SER A 193 -13.36 0.04 -4.68
CA SER A 193 -13.90 -1.12 -5.39
C SER A 193 -13.14 -1.35 -6.70
N VAL A 194 -12.87 -2.60 -7.03
CA VAL A 194 -12.37 -2.97 -8.35
C VAL A 194 -13.42 -2.59 -9.39
N SER A 195 -13.02 -1.80 -10.37
CA SER A 195 -13.87 -1.37 -11.48
C SER A 195 -13.05 -1.33 -12.77
N LEU A 196 -13.74 -1.32 -13.92
CA LEU A 196 -13.06 -1.14 -15.20
C LEU A 196 -12.25 0.15 -15.23
N GLN A 197 -12.75 1.22 -14.61
CA GLN A 197 -12.04 2.50 -14.52
C GLN A 197 -10.73 2.39 -13.74
N THR A 198 -10.75 1.71 -12.56
CA THR A 198 -9.53 1.48 -11.77
C THR A 198 -8.56 0.58 -12.51
N THR A 199 -9.06 -0.45 -13.21
CA THR A 199 -8.22 -1.33 -14.04
C THR A 199 -7.56 -0.55 -15.18
N CYS A 200 -8.28 0.38 -15.82
CA CYS A 200 -7.68 1.24 -16.87
C CYS A 200 -6.53 2.10 -16.32
N LEU A 201 -6.57 2.53 -15.05
CA LEU A 201 -5.47 3.32 -14.48
C LEU A 201 -4.14 2.56 -14.44
N THR A 202 -4.17 1.23 -14.39
CA THR A 202 -2.95 0.40 -14.34
C THR A 202 -2.13 0.43 -15.63
N VAL A 203 -2.78 0.75 -16.76
CA VAL A 203 -2.16 0.74 -18.09
C VAL A 203 -1.83 2.14 -18.62
N LEU A 204 -2.27 3.19 -17.92
CA LEU A 204 -2.02 4.57 -18.31
C LEU A 204 -0.69 5.06 -17.75
N SER A 205 0.14 5.64 -18.62
CA SER A 205 1.37 6.33 -18.21
C SER A 205 1.06 7.63 -17.44
N PRO A 206 2.02 8.16 -16.65
CA PRO A 206 1.81 9.40 -15.89
C PRO A 206 1.39 10.59 -16.78
N TRP A 207 1.97 10.73 -17.97
CA TRP A 207 1.62 11.80 -18.89
C TRP A 207 0.20 11.64 -19.47
N GLN A 208 -0.24 10.40 -19.74
CA GLN A 208 -1.62 10.12 -20.17
C GLN A 208 -2.63 10.45 -19.08
N LYS A 209 -2.32 10.10 -17.82
CA LYS A 209 -3.13 10.49 -16.66
C LYS A 209 -3.22 12.03 -16.55
N ALA A 210 -2.10 12.74 -16.67
CA ALA A 210 -2.07 14.20 -16.62
C ALA A 210 -2.87 14.84 -17.78
N TYR A 211 -2.74 14.30 -18.98
CA TYR A 211 -3.51 14.75 -20.16
C TYR A 211 -5.01 14.56 -19.94
N LEU A 212 -5.44 13.36 -19.51
CA LEU A 212 -6.85 13.06 -19.25
C LEU A 212 -7.44 13.98 -18.18
N SER A 213 -6.71 14.24 -17.09
CA SER A 213 -7.17 15.14 -16.03
C SER A 213 -7.39 16.58 -16.50
N LYS A 214 -6.61 17.01 -17.50
CA LYS A 214 -6.71 18.34 -18.10
C LYS A 214 -7.87 18.43 -19.11
N LYS A 215 -8.00 17.42 -19.98
CA LYS A 215 -9.01 17.41 -21.06
C LYS A 215 -10.40 16.99 -20.57
N PHE A 216 -10.48 16.13 -19.57
CA PHE A 216 -11.73 15.60 -19.03
C PHE A 216 -11.84 15.87 -17.52
N PRO A 217 -12.32 17.09 -17.13
CA PRO A 217 -12.40 17.46 -15.72
C PRO A 217 -13.19 16.49 -14.84
N GLY A 218 -14.18 15.79 -15.40
CA GLY A 218 -14.95 14.75 -14.71
C GLY A 218 -14.16 13.51 -14.30
N LEU A 219 -12.98 13.27 -14.90
CA LEU A 219 -12.10 12.15 -14.56
C LEU A 219 -11.02 12.54 -13.54
N ARG A 220 -10.93 13.80 -13.12
CA ARG A 220 -9.89 14.26 -12.17
C ARG A 220 -9.91 13.48 -10.87
N TYR A 221 -11.09 13.18 -10.34
CA TYR A 221 -11.23 12.44 -9.08
C TYR A 221 -10.61 11.04 -9.14
N LEU A 222 -10.61 10.38 -10.32
CA LEU A 222 -9.98 9.08 -10.50
C LEU A 222 -8.46 9.19 -10.58
N ILE A 223 -7.97 10.23 -11.27
CA ILE A 223 -6.56 10.37 -11.62
C ILE A 223 -5.76 11.03 -10.50
N GLN A 224 -6.40 11.87 -9.70
CA GLN A 224 -5.82 12.54 -8.52
C GLN A 224 -5.96 11.71 -7.24
N ASN A 225 -6.43 10.47 -7.34
CA ASN A 225 -6.49 9.55 -6.21
C ASN A 225 -5.12 8.88 -6.03
N ILE A 226 -4.74 8.59 -4.78
CA ILE A 226 -3.53 7.83 -4.42
C ILE A 226 -3.43 6.50 -5.19
N PHE A 227 -4.56 5.85 -5.49
CA PHE A 227 -4.59 4.64 -6.28
C PHE A 227 -4.14 4.81 -7.74
N ALA A 228 -4.20 6.01 -8.29
CA ALA A 228 -3.67 6.28 -9.63
C ALA A 228 -2.15 6.06 -9.71
N ASP A 229 -1.45 6.31 -8.61
CA ASP A 229 -0.01 6.12 -8.51
C ASP A 229 0.32 4.69 -8.03
N ILE A 230 -0.42 4.17 -7.07
CA ILE A 230 -0.21 2.83 -6.49
C ILE A 230 -0.51 1.73 -7.51
N LEU A 231 -1.57 1.87 -8.31
CA LEU A 231 -1.97 0.87 -9.29
C LEU A 231 -1.13 0.93 -10.58
N GLN A 232 -0.23 1.88 -10.71
CA GLN A 232 0.68 1.92 -11.85
C GLN A 232 1.57 0.69 -11.80
N LYS A 233 1.51 -0.16 -12.83
CA LYS A 233 2.47 -1.24 -13.01
C LYS A 233 3.85 -0.60 -13.13
N SER A 234 4.85 -1.11 -12.40
CA SER A 234 6.24 -0.79 -12.65
C SER A 234 6.52 -1.14 -14.11
N ILE A 235 6.68 -0.12 -14.94
CA ILE A 235 7.26 -0.30 -16.26
C ILE A 235 8.72 -0.60 -15.95
N ASP A 236 9.19 -1.79 -16.34
CA ASP A 236 10.60 -2.15 -16.24
C ASP A 236 11.38 -1.13 -17.11
N TYR A 237 11.99 -0.16 -16.44
CA TYR A 237 12.85 0.86 -17.05
C TYR A 237 14.21 0.31 -17.48
N ASP A 238 14.39 -1.02 -17.52
CA ASP A 238 15.67 -1.63 -17.82
C ASP A 238 16.06 -1.65 -19.30
N ASN A 239 15.22 -1.12 -20.19
CA ASN A 239 15.62 -0.98 -21.61
C ASN A 239 14.88 0.18 -22.27
N GLU A 240 15.39 1.40 -22.14
CA GLU A 240 15.30 2.39 -23.24
C GLU A 240 15.95 3.71 -22.83
N GLU A 241 17.30 3.76 -22.83
CA GLU A 241 18.02 4.91 -23.36
C GLU A 241 17.78 4.95 -24.87
N ASN A 242 16.59 5.33 -25.29
CA ASN A 242 16.35 5.76 -26.65
C ASN A 242 15.39 6.94 -26.61
N ASN A 243 15.92 8.08 -27.06
CA ASN A 243 15.18 9.27 -27.46
C ASN A 243 13.99 8.87 -28.34
N VAL A 244 12.82 8.70 -27.73
CA VAL A 244 11.59 8.63 -28.49
C VAL A 244 11.12 10.07 -28.69
N GLU A 245 11.57 10.70 -29.77
CA GLU A 245 10.83 11.78 -30.39
C GLU A 245 9.44 11.23 -30.73
N PHE A 246 8.43 11.69 -30.01
CA PHE A 246 7.05 11.31 -30.30
C PHE A 246 6.68 11.83 -31.70
N PRO A 247 6.22 10.97 -32.61
CA PRO A 247 5.73 11.45 -33.91
C PRO A 247 4.59 12.42 -33.66
N ALA A 248 4.64 13.57 -34.29
CA ALA A 248 3.62 14.64 -34.18
C ALA A 248 2.18 14.17 -34.55
N GLN A 249 2.03 12.93 -34.98
CA GLN A 249 0.76 12.28 -35.34
C GLN A 249 -0.19 12.02 -34.15
N TYR A 250 0.30 12.10 -32.89
CA TYR A 250 -0.57 11.93 -31.69
C TYR A 250 -1.19 13.23 -31.18
N ILE A 251 -0.97 14.36 -31.87
CA ILE A 251 -1.49 15.67 -31.48
C ILE A 251 -2.87 15.96 -32.08
N ILE A 252 -3.35 15.14 -33.01
CA ILE A 252 -4.61 15.37 -33.72
C ILE A 252 -5.68 14.40 -33.21
N LEU A 253 -6.28 14.73 -32.08
CA LEU A 253 -7.60 14.27 -31.68
C LEU A 253 -8.49 15.50 -31.36
N ASP A 254 -8.48 16.51 -32.23
CA ASP A 254 -9.44 17.60 -32.15
C ASP A 254 -10.72 17.34 -32.95
N ASP A 255 -10.76 16.31 -33.79
CA ASP A 255 -11.96 15.88 -34.50
C ASP A 255 -12.39 14.50 -34.02
N PHE A 256 -13.64 14.43 -33.57
CA PHE A 256 -14.35 13.21 -33.21
C PHE A 256 -14.58 12.35 -34.45
N ASP A 257 -13.53 11.74 -35.00
CA ASP A 257 -13.65 10.59 -35.83
C ASP A 257 -13.19 9.36 -35.08
N TYR A 258 -14.12 8.46 -34.82
CA TYR A 258 -13.85 7.11 -34.36
C TYR A 258 -13.04 6.33 -35.40
N ALA A 259 -11.83 6.77 -35.69
CA ALA A 259 -10.88 5.96 -36.38
C ALA A 259 -10.31 4.96 -35.41
N LEU A 260 -10.72 3.71 -35.56
CA LEU A 260 -10.15 2.51 -34.98
C LEU A 260 -8.61 2.58 -35.01
N VAL A 261 -8.01 3.07 -33.96
CA VAL A 261 -6.56 3.01 -33.77
C VAL A 261 -6.25 1.60 -33.30
N GLY A 262 -5.72 0.79 -34.21
CA GLY A 262 -4.98 -0.39 -33.80
C GLY A 262 -5.33 -1.75 -34.38
N PHE A 263 -6.09 -1.84 -35.48
CA PHE A 263 -6.10 -3.09 -36.27
C PHE A 263 -5.55 -2.86 -37.64
N GLY A 264 -4.26 -3.16 -37.79
CA GLY A 264 -3.59 -3.19 -39.06
C GLY A 264 -4.19 -4.25 -40.01
N ILE A 265 -5.13 -3.84 -40.86
CA ILE A 265 -5.53 -4.63 -42.01
C ILE A 265 -4.62 -4.20 -43.16
N LYS A 266 -3.59 -5.01 -43.44
CA LYS A 266 -2.84 -4.92 -44.67
C LYS A 266 -3.80 -5.18 -45.86
N LYS A 267 -4.16 -4.14 -46.61
CA LYS A 267 -4.71 -4.34 -47.93
C LYS A 267 -3.58 -4.82 -48.86
N LYS A 268 -3.66 -6.07 -49.31
CA LYS A 268 -2.94 -6.53 -50.51
C LYS A 268 -3.56 -5.86 -51.71
N LYS A 269 -2.68 -5.29 -52.56
CA LYS A 269 -2.94 -5.11 -53.97
C LYS A 269 -2.85 -6.45 -54.64
#